data_4b20fcd15e52b2cecfdff1547f593784
#
_entry.id   4b20fcd15e52b2cecfdff1547f593784
#
_cell.length_a   1.000
_cell.length_b   1.000
_cell.length_c   1.000
_cell.angle_alpha   90.00
_cell.angle_beta   90.00
_cell.angle_gamma   90.00
#
_symmetry.space_group_name_H-M   'P 1'
#
loop_
_entity.id
_entity.type
_entity.pdbx_description
1 polymer ?
#
loop_
_entity_poly.entity_id
_entity_poly.type
_entity_poly.pdbx_seq_one_letter_code
_entity_poly.pdbx_strand_id
1 'polypeptide(L)'
;MSEKVKAKKILKILNKIYPTTPIPLDHTNNFTLLMSVLLSAQCTDLNVNNVTKNIYPKYNRPEHFVKLGKKRIEKLIKSIGLFRVKAKSVYLMSKQLLEKHGGKVPKSFEELEKLSGVGHKTASVVMSQGFGVPAFAVDTHIHRLAQRWGLTNGKNVIQTEKDLKRIFPEKTWSKLHLQIIYYGREFCKARECYGLTCKICTTCYPNRKNPVKIKKA
;
A
#
# COMPACT_ATOMS: atom_id res chain seq x y z
N MET A 1 12.49 23.45 -12.64
CA MET A 1 11.02 23.33 -12.49
C MET A 1 10.71 23.14 -11.01
N SER A 2 9.77 23.94 -10.44
CA SER A 2 9.37 23.83 -9.04
C SER A 2 8.60 22.53 -8.74
N GLU A 3 8.57 22.09 -7.47
CA GLU A 3 7.84 20.89 -7.05
C GLU A 3 6.35 20.95 -7.42
N LYS A 4 5.70 22.11 -7.23
CA LYS A 4 4.28 22.31 -7.58
C LYS A 4 4.01 22.14 -9.08
N VAL A 5 4.92 22.60 -9.94
CA VAL A 5 4.80 22.44 -11.40
C VAL A 5 5.00 20.99 -11.80
N LYS A 6 5.98 20.30 -11.20
CA LYS A 6 6.17 18.85 -11.40
C LYS A 6 4.92 18.07 -11.00
N ALA A 7 4.39 18.35 -9.81
CA ALA A 7 3.19 17.67 -9.29
C ALA A 7 1.98 17.80 -10.24
N LYS A 8 1.71 19.00 -10.76
CA LYS A 8 0.64 19.21 -11.75
C LYS A 8 0.84 18.36 -13.02
N LYS A 9 2.08 18.32 -13.55
CA LYS A 9 2.41 17.51 -14.73
C LYS A 9 2.29 16.01 -14.44
N ILE A 10 2.76 15.55 -13.27
CA ILE A 10 2.64 14.16 -12.82
C ILE A 10 1.18 13.74 -12.73
N LEU A 11 0.33 14.52 -12.04
CA LEU A 11 -1.09 14.25 -11.93
C LEU A 11 -1.76 14.16 -13.31
N LYS A 12 -1.44 15.08 -14.25
CA LYS A 12 -1.99 15.05 -15.60
C LYS A 12 -1.61 13.76 -16.33
N ILE A 13 -0.35 13.33 -16.25
CA ILE A 13 0.14 12.09 -16.88
C ILE A 13 -0.52 10.86 -16.25
N LEU A 14 -0.52 10.76 -14.91
CA LEU A 14 -1.07 9.62 -14.20
C LEU A 14 -2.59 9.50 -14.39
N ASN A 15 -3.34 10.61 -14.36
CA ASN A 15 -4.77 10.58 -14.63
C ASN A 15 -5.13 10.17 -16.06
N LYS A 16 -4.25 10.46 -17.04
CA LYS A 16 -4.44 10.02 -18.41
C LYS A 16 -4.18 8.52 -18.57
N ILE A 17 -3.14 7.99 -17.91
CA ILE A 17 -2.77 6.56 -18.01
C ILE A 17 -3.71 5.71 -17.16
N TYR A 18 -4.02 6.16 -15.95
CA TYR A 18 -4.86 5.44 -14.97
C TYR A 18 -6.08 6.28 -14.59
N PRO A 19 -7.10 6.38 -15.45
CA PRO A 19 -8.34 7.11 -15.12
C PRO A 19 -9.07 6.48 -13.93
N THR A 20 -8.98 5.15 -13.78
CA THR A 20 -9.47 4.37 -12.64
C THR A 20 -8.33 3.60 -11.99
N THR A 21 -8.45 3.34 -10.69
CA THR A 21 -7.44 2.61 -9.93
C THR A 21 -8.13 1.58 -9.02
N PRO A 22 -8.50 0.39 -9.56
CA PRO A 22 -9.06 -0.67 -8.74
C PRO A 22 -8.06 -1.10 -7.66
N ILE A 23 -8.57 -1.51 -6.51
CA ILE A 23 -7.73 -2.07 -5.45
C ILE A 23 -7.22 -3.44 -5.94
N PRO A 24 -5.89 -3.69 -5.94
CA PRO A 24 -5.34 -4.93 -6.50
C PRO A 24 -5.56 -6.16 -5.61
N LEU A 25 -5.98 -5.97 -4.36
CA LEU A 25 -6.24 -7.04 -3.39
C LEU A 25 -7.73 -7.36 -3.30
N ASP A 26 -8.10 -8.61 -3.56
CA ASP A 26 -9.47 -9.09 -3.43
C ASP A 26 -9.92 -9.04 -1.97
N HIS A 27 -11.13 -8.52 -1.78
CA HIS A 27 -11.77 -8.42 -0.46
C HIS A 27 -13.28 -8.30 -0.59
N THR A 28 -14.01 -8.60 0.47
CA THR A 28 -15.48 -8.53 0.53
C THR A 28 -15.98 -7.51 1.56
N ASN A 29 -15.13 -7.12 2.49
CA ASN A 29 -15.40 -6.13 3.54
C ASN A 29 -14.10 -5.56 4.12
N ASN A 30 -14.19 -4.61 5.05
CA ASN A 30 -13.00 -3.96 5.62
C ASN A 30 -12.10 -4.93 6.42
N PHE A 31 -12.63 -5.99 7.01
CA PHE A 31 -11.83 -7.00 7.69
C PHE A 31 -11.01 -7.83 6.69
N THR A 32 -11.62 -8.28 5.61
CA THR A 32 -10.90 -9.02 4.56
C THR A 32 -9.91 -8.13 3.81
N LEU A 33 -10.20 -6.82 3.64
CA LEU A 33 -9.24 -5.85 3.12
C LEU A 33 -8.03 -5.74 4.06
N LEU A 34 -8.26 -5.50 5.37
CA LEU A 34 -7.19 -5.42 6.36
C LEU A 34 -6.34 -6.69 6.37
N MET A 35 -6.96 -7.86 6.31
CA MET A 35 -6.27 -9.14 6.23
C MET A 35 -5.45 -9.27 4.94
N SER A 36 -6.02 -8.93 3.77
CA SER A 36 -5.31 -9.00 2.49
C SER A 36 -4.09 -8.07 2.48
N VAL A 37 -4.22 -6.85 3.01
CA VAL A 37 -3.10 -5.91 3.13
C VAL A 37 -2.02 -6.43 4.07
N LEU A 38 -2.38 -7.02 5.22
CA LEU A 38 -1.43 -7.67 6.13
C LEU A 38 -0.70 -8.83 5.42
N LEU A 39 -1.43 -9.65 4.68
CA LEU A 39 -0.86 -10.80 3.95
C LEU A 39 0.04 -10.38 2.79
N SER A 40 -0.17 -9.20 2.19
CA SER A 40 0.62 -8.70 1.05
C SER A 40 2.02 -8.20 1.43
N ALA A 41 2.32 -8.03 2.71
CA ALA A 41 3.68 -7.68 3.15
C ALA A 41 4.71 -8.70 2.63
N GLN A 42 5.67 -8.25 1.81
CA GLN A 42 6.67 -9.11 1.15
C GLN A 42 6.05 -10.29 0.35
N CYS A 43 4.89 -10.07 -0.25
CA CYS A 43 4.20 -11.05 -1.09
C CYS A 43 3.52 -10.31 -2.25
N THR A 44 3.37 -10.96 -3.40
CA THR A 44 2.65 -10.38 -4.54
C THR A 44 1.15 -10.38 -4.30
N ASP A 45 0.46 -9.35 -4.81
CA ASP A 45 -0.99 -9.24 -4.72
C ASP A 45 -1.68 -10.47 -5.36
N LEU A 46 -1.14 -10.94 -6.49
CA LEU A 46 -1.63 -12.15 -7.17
C LEU A 46 -1.59 -13.40 -6.28
N ASN A 47 -0.47 -13.60 -5.55
CA ASN A 47 -0.38 -14.77 -4.66
C ASN A 47 -1.33 -14.64 -3.46
N VAL A 48 -1.49 -13.43 -2.92
CA VAL A 48 -2.49 -13.19 -1.86
C VAL A 48 -3.90 -13.51 -2.38
N ASN A 49 -4.28 -12.99 -3.54
CA ASN A 49 -5.60 -13.23 -4.14
C ASN A 49 -5.83 -14.72 -4.43
N ASN A 50 -4.83 -15.43 -4.96
CA ASN A 50 -4.92 -16.88 -5.21
C ASN A 50 -5.18 -17.69 -3.93
N VAL A 51 -4.68 -17.25 -2.79
CA VAL A 51 -4.93 -17.90 -1.49
C VAL A 51 -6.29 -17.48 -0.92
N THR A 52 -6.57 -16.18 -0.92
CA THR A 52 -7.75 -15.63 -0.23
C THR A 52 -9.07 -15.96 -0.94
N LYS A 53 -9.06 -16.18 -2.26
CA LYS A 53 -10.24 -16.63 -3.03
C LYS A 53 -10.89 -17.91 -2.49
N ASN A 54 -10.09 -18.80 -1.87
CA ASN A 54 -10.59 -20.03 -1.27
C ASN A 54 -10.94 -19.88 0.22
N ILE A 55 -10.55 -18.76 0.83
CA ILE A 55 -10.74 -18.48 2.26
C ILE A 55 -11.99 -17.62 2.47
N TYR A 56 -12.10 -16.49 1.79
CA TYR A 56 -13.12 -15.48 2.06
C TYR A 56 -14.58 -15.92 1.85
N PRO A 57 -14.90 -16.83 0.93
CA PRO A 57 -16.27 -17.36 0.85
C PRO A 57 -16.74 -18.07 2.12
N LYS A 58 -15.80 -18.64 2.89
CA LYS A 58 -16.08 -19.39 4.13
C LYS A 58 -15.76 -18.61 5.40
N TYR A 59 -14.70 -17.78 5.35
CA TYR A 59 -14.12 -17.11 6.52
C TYR A 59 -13.87 -15.64 6.19
N ASN A 60 -14.82 -14.76 6.53
CA ASN A 60 -14.77 -13.33 6.21
C ASN A 60 -15.03 -12.40 7.40
N ARG A 61 -14.98 -12.95 8.63
CA ARG A 61 -15.18 -12.22 9.89
C ARG A 61 -14.12 -12.63 10.93
N PRO A 62 -13.78 -11.75 11.89
CA PRO A 62 -12.80 -12.05 12.94
C PRO A 62 -13.11 -13.33 13.72
N GLU A 63 -14.41 -13.60 14.03
CA GLU A 63 -14.85 -14.76 14.78
C GLU A 63 -14.41 -16.07 14.13
N HIS A 64 -14.47 -16.12 12.81
CA HIS A 64 -14.07 -17.30 12.05
C HIS A 64 -12.59 -17.62 12.27
N PHE A 65 -11.72 -16.60 12.27
CA PHE A 65 -10.26 -16.79 12.42
C PHE A 65 -9.86 -17.11 13.87
N VAL A 66 -10.57 -16.58 14.86
CA VAL A 66 -10.40 -17.00 16.26
C VAL A 66 -10.80 -18.44 16.45
N LYS A 67 -11.95 -18.87 15.90
CA LYS A 67 -12.43 -20.27 15.95
C LYS A 67 -11.49 -21.24 15.21
N LEU A 68 -10.92 -20.84 14.07
CA LEU A 68 -9.93 -21.64 13.34
C LEU A 68 -8.66 -21.90 14.15
N GLY A 69 -8.22 -20.92 14.93
CA GLY A 69 -6.97 -20.97 15.66
C GLY A 69 -5.74 -20.86 14.78
N LYS A 70 -4.61 -20.46 15.37
CA LYS A 70 -3.35 -20.15 14.66
C LYS A 70 -2.89 -21.29 13.74
N LYS A 71 -2.88 -22.55 14.21
CA LYS A 71 -2.37 -23.70 13.43
C LYS A 71 -3.16 -23.92 12.12
N ARG A 72 -4.48 -23.71 12.15
CA ARG A 72 -5.30 -23.90 10.96
C ARG A 72 -5.15 -22.71 10.00
N ILE A 73 -5.00 -21.48 10.51
CA ILE A 73 -4.66 -20.32 9.70
C ILE A 73 -3.32 -20.54 8.99
N GLU A 74 -2.28 -21.04 9.68
CA GLU A 74 -0.98 -21.37 9.06
C GLU A 74 -1.14 -22.32 7.86
N LYS A 75 -1.97 -23.35 7.99
CA LYS A 75 -2.23 -24.28 6.89
C LYS A 75 -2.92 -23.60 5.70
N LEU A 76 -3.90 -22.71 5.96
CA LEU A 76 -4.64 -21.99 4.91
C LEU A 76 -3.76 -21.04 4.11
N ILE A 77 -2.78 -20.38 4.75
CA ILE A 77 -1.91 -19.38 4.10
C ILE A 77 -0.48 -19.88 3.86
N LYS A 78 -0.25 -21.19 3.83
CA LYS A 78 1.10 -21.81 3.77
C LYS A 78 1.94 -21.35 2.57
N SER A 79 1.33 -21.03 1.46
CA SER A 79 2.02 -20.54 0.25
C SER A 79 2.41 -19.04 0.32
N ILE A 80 1.97 -18.31 1.33
CA ILE A 80 2.32 -16.92 1.54
C ILE A 80 3.64 -16.83 2.32
N GLY A 81 4.58 -16.02 1.84
CA GLY A 81 5.86 -15.78 2.55
C GLY A 81 5.63 -15.33 3.99
N LEU A 82 6.46 -15.80 4.92
CA LEU A 82 6.36 -15.54 6.36
C LEU A 82 5.03 -16.00 6.99
N PHE A 83 4.43 -17.06 6.45
CA PHE A 83 3.08 -17.50 6.82
C PHE A 83 2.88 -17.74 8.32
N ARG A 84 3.90 -18.25 9.05
CA ARG A 84 3.79 -18.49 10.51
C ARG A 84 3.62 -17.19 11.30
N VAL A 85 4.39 -16.15 10.95
CA VAL A 85 4.29 -14.81 11.57
C VAL A 85 2.95 -14.17 11.20
N LYS A 86 2.58 -14.23 9.92
CA LYS A 86 1.31 -13.69 9.42
C LYS A 86 0.10 -14.39 10.03
N ALA A 87 0.13 -15.71 10.18
CA ALA A 87 -0.94 -16.46 10.84
C ALA A 87 -1.10 -16.06 12.32
N LYS A 88 0.02 -15.86 13.04
CA LYS A 88 -0.02 -15.31 14.39
C LYS A 88 -0.64 -13.92 14.41
N SER A 89 -0.24 -13.04 13.50
CA SER A 89 -0.78 -11.69 13.40
C SER A 89 -2.27 -11.69 13.07
N VAL A 90 -2.72 -12.49 12.09
CA VAL A 90 -4.14 -12.61 11.75
C VAL A 90 -4.97 -13.11 12.92
N TYR A 91 -4.50 -14.15 13.64
CA TYR A 91 -5.18 -14.67 14.81
C TYR A 91 -5.30 -13.62 15.92
N LEU A 92 -4.18 -12.97 16.28
CA LEU A 92 -4.18 -11.96 17.34
C LEU A 92 -4.97 -10.71 16.96
N MET A 93 -4.85 -10.23 15.72
CA MET A 93 -5.66 -9.13 15.20
C MET A 93 -7.15 -9.44 15.29
N SER A 94 -7.56 -10.64 14.87
CA SER A 94 -8.95 -11.07 14.94
C SER A 94 -9.46 -11.11 16.39
N LYS A 95 -8.65 -11.60 17.32
CA LYS A 95 -8.96 -11.60 18.76
C LYS A 95 -9.10 -10.18 19.31
N GLN A 96 -8.14 -9.29 18.98
CA GLN A 96 -8.19 -7.87 19.39
C GLN A 96 -9.42 -7.14 18.84
N LEU A 97 -9.81 -7.43 17.58
CA LEU A 97 -11.02 -6.84 17.00
C LEU A 97 -12.29 -7.27 17.76
N LEU A 98 -12.39 -8.53 18.18
CA LEU A 98 -13.53 -9.00 18.99
C LEU A 98 -13.55 -8.36 20.36
N GLU A 99 -12.42 -8.36 21.06
CA GLU A 99 -12.32 -7.92 22.45
C GLU A 99 -12.48 -6.39 22.61
N LYS A 100 -11.98 -5.62 21.64
CA LYS A 100 -11.88 -4.16 21.78
C LYS A 100 -12.78 -3.37 20.84
N HIS A 101 -13.24 -3.98 19.75
CA HIS A 101 -13.95 -3.28 18.67
C HIS A 101 -15.25 -3.97 18.22
N GLY A 102 -15.76 -4.92 19.01
CA GLY A 102 -17.01 -5.64 18.71
C GLY A 102 -16.99 -6.35 17.34
N GLY A 103 -15.82 -6.87 16.94
CA GLY A 103 -15.63 -7.56 15.66
C GLY A 103 -15.55 -6.64 14.44
N LYS A 104 -15.53 -5.32 14.63
CA LYS A 104 -15.45 -4.34 13.53
C LYS A 104 -14.03 -3.78 13.39
N VAL A 105 -13.64 -3.45 12.17
CA VAL A 105 -12.37 -2.74 11.91
C VAL A 105 -12.55 -1.28 12.33
N PRO A 106 -11.69 -0.74 13.20
CA PRO A 106 -11.82 0.65 13.67
C PRO A 106 -11.47 1.64 12.55
N LYS A 107 -12.20 2.76 12.47
CA LYS A 107 -11.93 3.88 11.57
C LYS A 107 -11.02 4.91 12.25
N SER A 108 -9.85 4.48 12.71
CA SER A 108 -8.86 5.32 13.39
C SER A 108 -7.47 4.77 13.12
N PHE A 109 -6.52 5.66 12.76
CA PHE A 109 -5.12 5.28 12.59
C PHE A 109 -4.54 4.70 13.87
N GLU A 110 -4.78 5.38 14.99
CA GLU A 110 -4.28 4.97 16.29
C GLU A 110 -4.76 3.57 16.69
N GLU A 111 -6.03 3.29 16.51
CA GLU A 111 -6.60 1.98 16.86
C GLU A 111 -6.19 0.89 15.88
N LEU A 112 -6.05 1.21 14.59
CA LEU A 112 -5.54 0.27 13.58
C LEU A 112 -4.09 -0.13 13.87
N GLU A 113 -3.24 0.82 14.21
CA GLU A 113 -1.81 0.58 14.47
C GLU A 113 -1.54 -0.21 15.77
N LYS A 114 -2.51 -0.26 16.70
CA LYS A 114 -2.47 -1.14 17.88
C LYS A 114 -2.78 -2.60 17.56
N LEU A 115 -3.33 -2.89 16.39
CA LEU A 115 -3.66 -4.25 15.99
C LEU A 115 -2.39 -5.04 15.59
N SER A 116 -2.36 -6.32 15.96
CA SER A 116 -1.23 -7.19 15.67
C SER A 116 -0.93 -7.29 14.17
N GLY A 117 0.29 -6.91 13.78
CA GLY A 117 0.75 -6.95 12.39
C GLY A 117 0.27 -5.79 11.52
N VAL A 118 -0.34 -4.79 12.09
CA VAL A 118 -0.79 -3.57 11.41
C VAL A 118 0.16 -2.43 11.73
N GLY A 119 0.95 -2.03 10.73
CA GLY A 119 1.78 -0.84 10.81
C GLY A 119 1.15 0.35 10.08
N HIS A 120 1.81 1.52 10.13
CA HIS A 120 1.33 2.76 9.53
C HIS A 120 0.90 2.63 8.06
N LYS A 121 1.71 1.91 7.24
CA LYS A 121 1.36 1.67 5.83
C LYS A 121 0.06 0.88 5.69
N THR A 122 -0.11 -0.19 6.47
CA THR A 122 -1.33 -1.02 6.44
C THR A 122 -2.54 -0.21 6.88
N ALA A 123 -2.43 0.54 7.99
CA ALA A 123 -3.46 1.44 8.46
C ALA A 123 -3.84 2.48 7.38
N SER A 124 -2.85 3.11 6.73
CA SER A 124 -3.08 4.08 5.66
C SER A 124 -3.85 3.50 4.47
N VAL A 125 -3.54 2.27 4.05
CA VAL A 125 -4.29 1.59 2.98
C VAL A 125 -5.73 1.32 3.40
N VAL A 126 -5.95 0.80 4.60
CA VAL A 126 -7.30 0.50 5.12
C VAL A 126 -8.13 1.77 5.30
N MET A 127 -7.55 2.83 5.86
CA MET A 127 -8.22 4.12 5.99
C MET A 127 -8.62 4.69 4.63
N SER A 128 -7.69 4.63 3.67
CA SER A 128 -7.90 5.16 2.32
C SER A 128 -8.91 4.34 1.52
N GLN A 129 -8.70 3.03 1.42
CA GLN A 129 -9.44 2.17 0.51
C GLN A 129 -10.70 1.57 1.13
N GLY A 130 -10.68 1.31 2.45
CA GLY A 130 -11.80 0.72 3.17
C GLY A 130 -12.80 1.76 3.71
N PHE A 131 -12.29 2.92 4.13
CA PHE A 131 -13.11 3.95 4.77
C PHE A 131 -13.23 5.24 3.97
N GLY A 132 -12.55 5.37 2.82
CA GLY A 132 -12.56 6.58 2.01
C GLY A 132 -11.91 7.81 2.67
N VAL A 133 -11.13 7.60 3.74
CA VAL A 133 -10.40 8.67 4.43
C VAL A 133 -9.11 8.95 3.69
N PRO A 134 -8.84 10.19 3.23
CA PRO A 134 -7.63 10.49 2.50
C PRO A 134 -6.36 10.10 3.28
N ALA A 135 -5.56 9.20 2.70
CA ALA A 135 -4.29 8.77 3.27
C ALA A 135 -3.29 8.49 2.15
N PHE A 136 -2.01 8.73 2.42
CA PHE A 136 -0.93 8.53 1.46
C PHE A 136 -0.01 7.40 1.96
N ALA A 137 -0.38 6.16 1.66
CA ALA A 137 0.42 5.00 2.08
C ALA A 137 1.72 4.92 1.27
N VAL A 138 2.84 5.32 1.85
CA VAL A 138 4.15 5.28 1.16
C VAL A 138 4.77 3.89 1.26
N ASP A 139 4.95 3.25 0.11
CA ASP A 139 5.68 2.00 -0.05
C ASP A 139 7.04 2.21 -0.75
N THR A 140 7.75 1.13 -1.01
CA THR A 140 9.04 1.17 -1.70
C THR A 140 8.96 1.72 -3.12
N HIS A 141 7.82 1.51 -3.83
CA HIS A 141 7.59 2.10 -5.15
C HIS A 141 7.44 3.61 -5.06
N ILE A 142 6.56 4.08 -4.19
CA ILE A 142 6.29 5.51 -3.99
C ILE A 142 7.56 6.23 -3.51
N HIS A 143 8.27 5.68 -2.52
CA HIS A 143 9.50 6.24 -2.00
C HIS A 143 10.56 6.38 -3.10
N ARG A 144 10.72 5.35 -3.94
CA ARG A 144 11.64 5.36 -5.09
C ARG A 144 11.25 6.41 -6.11
N LEU A 145 10.00 6.43 -6.53
CA LEU A 145 9.53 7.32 -7.59
C LEU A 145 9.55 8.79 -7.15
N ALA A 146 9.15 9.07 -5.91
CA ALA A 146 9.20 10.40 -5.35
C ALA A 146 10.62 11.00 -5.39
N GLN A 147 11.65 10.19 -5.09
CA GLN A 147 13.05 10.59 -5.22
C GLN A 147 13.44 10.82 -6.69
N ARG A 148 13.09 9.90 -7.59
CA ARG A 148 13.36 10.02 -9.03
C ARG A 148 12.74 11.27 -9.65
N TRP A 149 11.56 11.64 -9.18
CA TRP A 149 10.82 12.82 -9.63
C TRP A 149 11.23 14.11 -8.92
N GLY A 150 12.08 14.01 -7.87
CA GLY A 150 12.55 15.13 -7.08
C GLY A 150 11.45 15.81 -6.29
N LEU A 151 10.57 15.02 -5.70
CA LEU A 151 9.50 15.43 -4.80
C LEU A 151 9.83 15.23 -3.32
N THR A 152 10.93 14.57 -3.03
CA THR A 152 11.44 14.31 -1.68
C THR A 152 12.96 14.19 -1.70
N ASN A 153 13.59 14.45 -0.56
CA ASN A 153 15.02 14.20 -0.35
C ASN A 153 15.35 12.72 -0.06
N GLY A 154 14.31 11.89 0.10
CA GLY A 154 14.44 10.46 0.32
C GLY A 154 15.07 10.05 1.66
N LYS A 155 14.98 10.91 2.69
CA LYS A 155 15.57 10.60 4.02
C LYS A 155 15.03 9.29 4.58
N ASN A 156 13.71 9.12 4.54
CA ASN A 156 12.97 7.91 4.90
C ASN A 156 11.53 7.98 4.36
N VAL A 157 10.72 6.96 4.58
CA VAL A 157 9.31 6.89 4.12
C VAL A 157 8.43 7.94 4.80
N ILE A 158 8.66 8.26 6.06
CA ILE A 158 7.91 9.27 6.83
C ILE A 158 8.11 10.65 6.21
N GLN A 159 9.37 11.01 5.89
CA GLN A 159 9.66 12.27 5.22
C GLN A 159 9.04 12.31 3.83
N THR A 160 9.09 11.21 3.09
CA THR A 160 8.46 11.12 1.76
C THR A 160 6.96 11.33 1.85
N GLU A 161 6.28 10.74 2.82
CA GLU A 161 4.85 10.95 3.05
C GLU A 161 4.53 12.42 3.33
N LYS A 162 5.27 13.06 4.24
CA LYS A 162 5.13 14.49 4.56
C LYS A 162 5.31 15.37 3.31
N ASP A 163 6.35 15.12 2.52
CA ASP A 163 6.63 15.88 1.31
C ASP A 163 5.50 15.73 0.28
N LEU A 164 5.04 14.50 0.04
CA LEU A 164 3.97 14.24 -0.92
C LEU A 164 2.63 14.84 -0.47
N LYS A 165 2.29 14.74 0.83
CA LYS A 165 1.08 15.38 1.39
C LYS A 165 1.12 16.89 1.27
N ARG A 166 2.28 17.53 1.43
CA ARG A 166 2.48 18.97 1.24
C ARG A 166 2.30 19.40 -0.23
N ILE A 167 2.71 18.56 -1.16
CA ILE A 167 2.80 18.87 -2.60
C ILE A 167 1.47 18.59 -3.32
N PHE A 168 0.79 17.49 -3.00
CA PHE A 168 -0.42 17.04 -3.67
C PHE A 168 -1.69 17.36 -2.88
N PRO A 169 -2.78 17.79 -3.55
CA PRO A 169 -4.06 18.01 -2.90
C PRO A 169 -4.58 16.74 -2.22
N GLU A 170 -5.10 16.88 -1.00
CA GLU A 170 -5.58 15.77 -0.16
C GLU A 170 -6.57 14.84 -0.88
N LYS A 171 -7.53 15.42 -1.60
CA LYS A 171 -8.52 14.66 -2.40
C LYS A 171 -7.92 13.72 -3.45
N THR A 172 -6.63 13.87 -3.78
CA THR A 172 -5.94 13.03 -4.76
C THR A 172 -5.18 11.86 -4.14
N TRP A 173 -4.91 11.86 -2.83
CA TRP A 173 -3.97 10.95 -2.20
C TRP A 173 -4.33 9.48 -2.40
N SER A 174 -5.58 9.10 -2.16
CA SER A 174 -6.04 7.72 -2.28
C SER A 174 -5.88 7.14 -3.68
N LYS A 175 -6.23 7.91 -4.70
CA LYS A 175 -6.05 7.52 -6.11
C LYS A 175 -4.59 7.57 -6.52
N LEU A 176 -3.90 8.65 -6.18
CA LEU A 176 -2.51 8.88 -6.56
C LEU A 176 -1.56 7.80 -5.99
N HIS A 177 -1.80 7.32 -4.78
CA HIS A 177 -1.10 6.19 -4.18
C HIS A 177 -1.08 4.98 -5.13
N LEU A 178 -2.23 4.53 -5.61
CA LEU A 178 -2.33 3.38 -6.53
C LEU A 178 -1.73 3.70 -7.91
N GLN A 179 -1.98 4.90 -8.44
CA GLN A 179 -1.41 5.34 -9.72
C GLN A 179 0.12 5.30 -9.71
N ILE A 180 0.76 5.74 -8.62
CA ILE A 180 2.22 5.72 -8.51
C ILE A 180 2.74 4.28 -8.42
N ILE A 181 2.05 3.40 -7.69
CA ILE A 181 2.43 1.99 -7.60
C ILE A 181 2.37 1.32 -8.99
N TYR A 182 1.26 1.49 -9.71
CA TYR A 182 1.11 0.93 -11.07
C TYR A 182 2.16 1.48 -12.02
N TYR A 183 2.35 2.79 -12.04
CA TYR A 183 3.38 3.42 -12.86
C TYR A 183 4.79 2.91 -12.52
N GLY A 184 5.06 2.67 -11.25
CA GLY A 184 6.33 2.12 -10.77
C GLY A 184 6.58 0.67 -11.18
N ARG A 185 5.52 -0.10 -11.36
CA ARG A 185 5.58 -1.49 -11.83
C ARG A 185 5.75 -1.58 -13.35
N GLU A 186 5.08 -0.72 -14.10
CA GLU A 186 5.01 -0.78 -15.56
C GLU A 186 6.12 0.04 -16.25
N PHE A 187 6.28 1.30 -15.88
CA PHE A 187 7.11 2.24 -16.63
C PHE A 187 8.38 2.69 -15.90
N CYS A 188 8.38 2.69 -14.58
CA CYS A 188 9.52 3.20 -13.80
C CYS A 188 10.07 2.14 -12.86
N LYS A 189 10.42 0.97 -13.43
CA LYS A 189 10.92 -0.16 -12.67
C LYS A 189 12.25 0.14 -11.96
N ALA A 190 12.54 -0.64 -10.91
CA ALA A 190 13.69 -0.38 -10.05
C ALA A 190 15.03 -0.46 -10.80
N ARG A 191 15.19 -1.46 -11.68
CA ARG A 191 16.43 -1.79 -12.39
C ARG A 191 16.46 -1.36 -13.85
N GLU A 192 15.48 -0.59 -14.34
CA GLU A 192 15.39 -0.23 -15.77
C GLU A 192 15.41 1.29 -15.99
N CYS A 193 14.56 2.03 -15.31
CA CYS A 193 14.40 3.46 -15.60
C CYS A 193 15.51 4.34 -14.99
N TYR A 194 15.98 4.03 -13.80
CA TYR A 194 16.97 4.83 -13.02
C TYR A 194 16.68 6.34 -12.94
N GLY A 195 15.46 6.77 -13.24
CA GLY A 195 15.08 8.19 -13.26
C GLY A 195 15.36 8.90 -14.60
N LEU A 196 15.69 8.18 -15.67
CA LEU A 196 16.13 8.71 -16.95
C LEU A 196 15.13 8.57 -18.09
N THR A 197 14.43 7.43 -18.20
CA THR A 197 13.78 7.01 -19.46
C THR A 197 12.26 7.15 -19.48
N CYS A 198 11.58 6.94 -18.36
CA CYS A 198 10.11 6.95 -18.37
C CYS A 198 9.55 8.38 -18.52
N LYS A 199 8.36 8.48 -19.07
CA LYS A 199 7.67 9.74 -19.38
C LYS A 199 7.69 10.76 -18.24
N ILE A 200 7.42 10.34 -16.99
CA ILE A 200 7.42 11.27 -15.86
C ILE A 200 8.84 11.73 -15.51
N CYS A 201 9.82 10.83 -15.52
CA CYS A 201 11.21 11.19 -15.24
C CYS A 201 11.75 12.21 -16.24
N THR A 202 11.53 12.00 -17.54
CA THR A 202 11.93 12.94 -18.60
C THR A 202 11.16 14.25 -18.55
N THR A 203 9.87 14.21 -18.17
CA THR A 203 9.08 15.43 -17.95
C THR A 203 9.58 16.24 -16.77
N CYS A 204 9.98 15.60 -15.66
CA CYS A 204 10.49 16.29 -14.47
C CYS A 204 11.91 16.81 -14.63
N TYR A 205 12.72 16.10 -15.41
CA TYR A 205 14.14 16.37 -15.61
C TYR A 205 14.58 16.05 -17.06
N PRO A 206 14.24 16.90 -18.06
CA PRO A 206 14.48 16.60 -19.47
C PRO A 206 15.98 16.45 -19.80
N ASN A 207 16.85 17.13 -19.10
CA ASN A 207 18.30 17.13 -19.35
C ASN A 207 19.09 16.23 -18.38
N ARG A 208 18.43 15.33 -17.64
CA ARG A 208 19.13 14.42 -16.72
C ARG A 208 19.92 13.38 -17.49
N LYS A 209 21.25 13.36 -17.28
CA LYS A 209 22.14 12.37 -17.90
C LYS A 209 22.53 11.23 -16.95
N ASN A 210 22.55 11.50 -15.64
CA ASN A 210 23.05 10.55 -14.65
C ASN A 210 21.89 9.84 -13.90
N PRO A 211 22.03 8.54 -13.60
CA PRO A 211 21.10 7.79 -12.77
C PRO A 211 20.87 8.42 -11.39
N VAL A 212 19.65 8.34 -10.90
CA VAL A 212 19.31 8.77 -9.55
C VAL A 212 19.72 7.71 -8.54
N LYS A 213 20.66 8.03 -7.65
CA LYS A 213 20.96 7.19 -6.48
C LYS A 213 19.81 7.30 -5.48
N ILE A 214 19.13 6.18 -5.24
CA ILE A 214 17.96 6.12 -4.37
C ILE A 214 18.38 5.67 -2.97
N LYS A 215 17.92 6.39 -1.96
CA LYS A 215 17.99 5.94 -0.57
C LYS A 215 16.90 4.88 -0.35
N LYS A 216 17.23 3.82 0.37
CA LYS A 216 16.27 2.74 0.67
C LYS A 216 15.16 3.24 1.60
N ALA A 217 13.99 2.61 1.48
CA ALA A 217 12.85 2.85 2.36
C ALA A 217 13.11 2.32 3.77
#